data_a4f244274a20496c97ca7c082edc38ab
#
_entry.id   a4f244274a20496c97ca7c082edc38ab
#
_cell.length_a   1.000
_cell.length_b   1.000
_cell.length_c   1.000
_cell.angle_alpha   90.00
_cell.angle_beta   90.00
_cell.angle_gamma   90.00
#
_symmetry.space_group_name_H-M   'P 1'
#
loop_
_entity.id
_entity.type
_entity.pdbx_description
1 polymer ?
#
loop_
_entity_poly.entity_id
_entity_poly.type
_entity_poly.pdbx_seq_one_letter_code
_entity_poly.pdbx_strand_id
1 'polypeptide(L)'
;MDDKQIVIIGGGLQGLATANALLDRGESVIVLEKEEDIAQAASFANAGILTPSHSMPWNSPSDILKILSGIGKKDSPMVLSPKAIPSLFFWGLKFLRNSTNKRFLGISKNCIDLANYSRSLTQEIRAKEGFEYDNAENGTLKIFRSQEALDKAVKISKVLTPTAEIDILDSQGISLAEPELATVANQLVGGIYYPDDEIGDAYKFCKLLEELVRSKGGRILVNTEIKKILINKGKVNGVITDRAILQTKRVVVAAGSWSHALLKHVGLKLPVRPVKGYSLTLDTAGLSSKPKLAVIDDSIHTAVTPLGNRIRIAGTAEFTGFNHDFHPKRAAYLNNTLKAIYPNLYSQLDLEEGRLWYGFRPMSADGLPFLGQTKLEGLFINSGQGHLGWTLAMGSAALVADIITNKSPDIDPNPYLAGRSL
;
A
#
# COMPACT_ATOMS: atom_id res chain seq x y z
N MET A 1 6.35 -7.58 -32.89
CA MET A 1 6.77 -7.67 -31.47
C MET A 1 7.16 -9.10 -31.22
N ASP A 2 8.20 -9.30 -30.41
CA ASP A 2 8.67 -10.64 -30.04
C ASP A 2 7.62 -11.29 -29.12
N ASP A 3 7.15 -12.49 -29.46
CA ASP A 3 6.21 -13.31 -28.65
C ASP A 3 6.74 -13.59 -27.23
N LYS A 4 8.01 -13.31 -26.98
CA LYS A 4 8.71 -13.48 -25.69
C LYS A 4 8.51 -12.30 -24.75
N GLN A 5 8.11 -11.12 -25.23
CA GLN A 5 7.96 -9.93 -24.40
C GLN A 5 6.79 -10.08 -23.40
N ILE A 6 7.05 -9.77 -22.12
CA ILE A 6 6.03 -9.79 -21.07
C ILE A 6 5.33 -8.43 -21.05
N VAL A 7 4.00 -8.44 -21.12
CA VAL A 7 3.18 -7.23 -20.97
C VAL A 7 2.75 -7.10 -19.51
N ILE A 8 3.07 -5.95 -18.89
CA ILE A 8 2.66 -5.59 -17.54
C ILE A 8 1.57 -4.51 -17.63
N ILE A 9 0.41 -4.77 -17.05
CA ILE A 9 -0.73 -3.86 -17.06
C ILE A 9 -0.77 -3.07 -15.76
N GLY A 10 -0.48 -1.76 -15.83
CA GLY A 10 -0.42 -0.82 -14.72
C GLY A 10 0.99 -0.32 -14.45
N GLY A 11 1.18 1.00 -14.57
CA GLY A 11 2.44 1.73 -14.31
C GLY A 11 2.54 2.25 -12.87
N GLY A 12 1.82 1.67 -11.93
CA GLY A 12 1.97 1.95 -10.51
C GLY A 12 3.17 1.19 -9.91
N LEU A 13 3.39 1.36 -8.61
CA LEU A 13 4.50 0.78 -7.89
C LEU A 13 4.66 -0.73 -8.11
N GLN A 14 3.55 -1.50 -8.08
CA GLN A 14 3.59 -2.95 -8.27
C GLN A 14 4.05 -3.33 -9.70
N GLY A 15 3.59 -2.59 -10.70
CA GLY A 15 3.97 -2.84 -12.09
C GLY A 15 5.42 -2.49 -12.37
N LEU A 16 5.88 -1.32 -11.90
CA LEU A 16 7.28 -0.88 -12.09
C LEU A 16 8.27 -1.77 -11.35
N ALA A 17 7.98 -2.12 -10.09
CA ALA A 17 8.80 -3.06 -9.34
C ALA A 17 8.86 -4.44 -10.02
N THR A 18 7.72 -4.94 -10.55
CA THR A 18 7.68 -6.21 -11.31
C THR A 18 8.49 -6.11 -12.60
N ALA A 19 8.40 -4.97 -13.31
CA ALA A 19 9.18 -4.73 -14.53
C ALA A 19 10.68 -4.79 -14.23
N ASN A 20 11.12 -4.07 -13.20
CA ASN A 20 12.52 -4.10 -12.77
C ASN A 20 12.98 -5.51 -12.39
N ALA A 21 12.21 -6.23 -11.57
CA ALA A 21 12.54 -7.58 -11.14
C ALA A 21 12.63 -8.58 -12.32
N LEU A 22 11.80 -8.45 -13.34
CA LEU A 22 11.84 -9.27 -14.55
C LEU A 22 13.05 -8.93 -15.44
N LEU A 23 13.38 -7.64 -15.59
CA LEU A 23 14.57 -7.20 -16.32
C LEU A 23 15.86 -7.73 -15.67
N ASP A 24 15.94 -7.72 -14.33
CA ASP A 24 17.08 -8.30 -13.59
C ASP A 24 17.22 -9.82 -13.80
N ARG A 25 16.14 -10.48 -14.25
CA ARG A 25 16.13 -11.90 -14.62
C ARG A 25 16.32 -12.14 -16.11
N GLY A 26 16.65 -11.09 -16.90
CA GLY A 26 16.92 -11.16 -18.34
C GLY A 26 15.69 -11.23 -19.23
N GLU A 27 14.50 -10.93 -18.68
CA GLU A 27 13.26 -10.90 -19.45
C GLU A 27 13.08 -9.56 -20.17
N SER A 28 12.36 -9.56 -21.29
CA SER A 28 11.95 -8.35 -22.00
C SER A 28 10.57 -7.93 -21.54
N VAL A 29 10.38 -6.66 -21.17
CA VAL A 29 9.13 -6.17 -20.60
C VAL A 29 8.60 -4.92 -21.31
N ILE A 30 7.27 -4.78 -21.32
CA ILE A 30 6.56 -3.55 -21.67
C ILE A 30 5.49 -3.28 -20.63
N VAL A 31 5.54 -2.11 -19.99
CA VAL A 31 4.54 -1.62 -19.06
C VAL A 31 3.53 -0.76 -19.80
N LEU A 32 2.24 -1.01 -19.59
CA LEU A 32 1.13 -0.25 -20.17
C LEU A 32 0.39 0.48 -19.06
N GLU A 33 0.35 1.82 -19.15
CA GLU A 33 -0.35 2.68 -18.18
C GLU A 33 -1.43 3.50 -18.92
N LYS A 34 -2.62 3.54 -18.35
CA LYS A 34 -3.76 4.26 -18.94
C LYS A 34 -3.69 5.77 -18.73
N GLU A 35 -3.07 6.22 -17.65
CA GLU A 35 -2.93 7.64 -17.31
C GLU A 35 -1.82 8.28 -18.16
N GLU A 36 -1.75 9.61 -18.14
CA GLU A 36 -0.74 10.40 -18.88
C GLU A 36 0.68 10.26 -18.32
N ASP A 37 0.80 9.82 -17.06
CA ASP A 37 2.07 9.53 -16.39
C ASP A 37 1.93 8.30 -15.50
N ILE A 38 3.06 7.75 -15.07
CA ILE A 38 3.10 6.61 -14.15
C ILE A 38 2.65 7.01 -12.74
N ALA A 39 2.26 6.02 -11.94
CA ALA A 39 2.01 6.14 -10.50
C ALA A 39 0.90 7.15 -10.09
N GLN A 40 0.00 7.56 -10.99
CA GLN A 40 -1.05 8.57 -10.72
C GLN A 40 -2.20 8.07 -9.84
N ALA A 41 -2.26 6.75 -9.57
CA ALA A 41 -3.28 6.14 -8.68
C ALA A 41 -2.76 6.00 -7.24
N ALA A 42 -2.99 4.88 -6.57
CA ALA A 42 -2.65 4.65 -5.15
C ALA A 42 -1.16 4.82 -4.78
N SER A 43 -0.27 4.93 -5.76
CA SER A 43 1.17 5.16 -5.57
C SER A 43 1.53 6.65 -5.48
N PHE A 44 0.63 7.58 -5.82
CA PHE A 44 0.94 9.00 -5.96
C PHE A 44 1.19 9.70 -4.62
N ALA A 45 0.24 9.58 -3.67
CA ALA A 45 0.33 10.27 -2.38
C ALA A 45 -0.21 9.38 -1.24
N ASN A 46 0.32 8.17 -1.13
CA ASN A 46 0.06 7.28 0.00
C ASN A 46 0.71 7.82 1.30
N ALA A 47 0.63 7.06 2.39
CA ALA A 47 1.14 7.50 3.68
C ALA A 47 2.67 7.72 3.74
N GLY A 48 3.43 7.24 2.75
CA GLY A 48 4.88 7.41 2.72
C GLY A 48 5.65 6.59 3.76
N ILE A 49 5.07 5.51 4.26
CA ILE A 49 5.65 4.65 5.29
C ILE A 49 5.93 3.24 4.75
N LEU A 50 7.09 2.69 5.11
CA LEU A 50 7.47 1.30 4.90
C LEU A 50 7.56 0.65 6.29
N THR A 51 6.49 -0.03 6.68
CA THR A 51 6.27 -0.42 8.07
C THR A 51 5.98 -1.92 8.19
N PRO A 52 7.00 -2.79 8.19
CA PRO A 52 6.82 -4.20 8.53
C PRO A 52 6.13 -4.39 9.88
N SER A 53 6.41 -3.53 10.86
CA SER A 53 5.80 -3.54 12.19
C SER A 53 4.27 -3.37 12.19
N HIS A 54 3.73 -2.67 11.18
CA HIS A 54 2.31 -2.40 11.02
C HIS A 54 1.67 -3.18 9.86
N SER A 55 2.31 -4.27 9.40
CA SER A 55 1.85 -5.05 8.25
C SER A 55 0.72 -6.04 8.58
N MET A 56 -0.12 -5.69 9.55
CA MET A 56 -1.32 -6.46 9.86
C MET A 56 -2.49 -6.05 8.95
N PRO A 57 -3.28 -7.01 8.44
CA PRO A 57 -4.45 -6.71 7.63
C PRO A 57 -5.59 -6.13 8.49
N TRP A 58 -6.55 -5.43 7.84
CA TRP A 58 -7.70 -4.80 8.51
C TRP A 58 -8.86 -5.76 8.81
N ASN A 59 -8.62 -7.04 8.80
CA ASN A 59 -9.63 -8.06 9.09
C ASN A 59 -9.52 -8.63 10.52
N SER A 60 -9.05 -7.84 11.50
CA SER A 60 -9.18 -8.22 12.89
C SER A 60 -10.64 -8.19 13.36
N PRO A 61 -11.04 -8.99 14.36
CA PRO A 61 -12.40 -8.90 14.92
C PRO A 61 -12.77 -7.49 15.40
N SER A 62 -11.81 -6.74 15.95
CA SER A 62 -12.01 -5.34 16.38
C SER A 62 -12.24 -4.38 15.23
N ASP A 63 -11.55 -4.58 14.09
CA ASP A 63 -11.72 -3.71 12.93
C ASP A 63 -13.08 -3.91 12.25
N ILE A 64 -13.61 -5.14 12.26
CA ILE A 64 -14.98 -5.40 11.80
C ILE A 64 -15.99 -4.57 12.58
N LEU A 65 -15.89 -4.55 13.92
CA LEU A 65 -16.78 -3.74 14.74
C LEU A 65 -16.69 -2.26 14.41
N LYS A 66 -15.47 -1.74 14.15
CA LYS A 66 -15.26 -0.35 13.72
C LYS A 66 -15.89 -0.08 12.35
N ILE A 67 -15.71 -0.97 11.37
CA ILE A 67 -16.32 -0.84 10.03
C ILE A 67 -17.85 -0.85 10.15
N LEU A 68 -18.43 -1.77 10.91
CA LEU A 68 -19.87 -1.87 11.09
C LEU A 68 -20.44 -0.65 11.84
N SER A 69 -19.74 -0.14 12.85
CA SER A 69 -20.15 1.08 13.58
C SER A 69 -20.06 2.35 12.72
N GLY A 70 -19.30 2.31 11.63
CA GLY A 70 -19.17 3.38 10.65
C GLY A 70 -20.24 3.40 9.56
N ILE A 71 -21.19 2.44 9.56
CA ILE A 71 -22.25 2.39 8.54
C ILE A 71 -23.09 3.66 8.60
N GLY A 72 -23.16 4.36 7.47
CA GLY A 72 -23.94 5.60 7.31
C GLY A 72 -23.36 6.84 8.01
N LYS A 73 -22.27 6.72 8.78
CA LYS A 73 -21.61 7.86 9.44
C LYS A 73 -20.60 8.49 8.49
N LYS A 74 -20.69 9.82 8.30
CA LYS A 74 -19.78 10.57 7.41
C LYS A 74 -18.51 11.05 8.10
N ASP A 75 -18.47 11.02 9.43
CA ASP A 75 -17.39 11.59 10.26
C ASP A 75 -16.51 10.51 10.93
N SER A 76 -16.74 9.21 10.64
CA SER A 76 -15.93 8.09 11.12
C SER A 76 -14.63 7.95 10.31
N PRO A 77 -13.51 7.53 10.93
CA PRO A 77 -12.29 7.15 10.18
C PRO A 77 -12.56 6.07 9.13
N MET A 78 -13.45 5.13 9.44
CA MET A 78 -13.89 4.08 8.52
C MET A 78 -15.38 4.25 8.21
N VAL A 79 -15.71 4.32 6.92
CA VAL A 79 -17.09 4.53 6.43
C VAL A 79 -17.46 3.39 5.49
N LEU A 80 -18.62 2.78 5.74
CA LEU A 80 -19.25 1.85 4.80
C LEU A 80 -20.52 2.48 4.24
N SER A 81 -20.51 2.76 2.94
CA SER A 81 -21.68 3.29 2.24
C SER A 81 -22.74 2.21 2.05
N PRO A 82 -23.99 2.43 2.47
CA PRO A 82 -25.09 1.48 2.20
C PRO A 82 -25.23 1.15 0.71
N LYS A 83 -24.99 2.12 -0.17
CA LYS A 83 -25.05 1.94 -1.64
C LYS A 83 -23.98 0.97 -2.18
N ALA A 84 -22.87 0.80 -1.48
CA ALA A 84 -21.81 -0.10 -1.89
C ALA A 84 -22.01 -1.54 -1.42
N ILE A 85 -22.89 -1.78 -0.44
CA ILE A 85 -23.11 -3.12 0.17
C ILE A 85 -23.39 -4.20 -0.88
N PRO A 86 -24.29 -4.01 -1.89
CA PRO A 86 -24.55 -5.06 -2.87
C PRO A 86 -23.29 -5.48 -3.64
N SER A 87 -22.42 -4.54 -4.01
CA SER A 87 -21.18 -4.82 -4.74
C SER A 87 -20.08 -5.45 -3.86
N LEU A 88 -20.15 -5.22 -2.56
CA LEU A 88 -19.21 -5.73 -1.56
C LEU A 88 -19.65 -7.04 -0.92
N PHE A 89 -20.90 -7.51 -1.15
CA PHE A 89 -21.50 -8.61 -0.39
C PHE A 89 -20.63 -9.89 -0.37
N PHE A 90 -20.30 -10.43 -1.53
CA PHE A 90 -19.49 -11.65 -1.59
C PHE A 90 -18.05 -11.46 -1.13
N TRP A 91 -17.49 -10.27 -1.34
CA TRP A 91 -16.19 -9.91 -0.80
C TRP A 91 -16.26 -9.81 0.73
N GLY A 92 -17.31 -9.19 1.25
CA GLY A 92 -17.55 -9.03 2.69
C GLY A 92 -17.71 -10.37 3.41
N LEU A 93 -18.42 -11.34 2.82
CA LEU A 93 -18.52 -12.69 3.38
C LEU A 93 -17.15 -13.37 3.49
N LYS A 94 -16.30 -13.25 2.48
CA LYS A 94 -14.93 -13.77 2.51
C LYS A 94 -14.07 -13.03 3.53
N PHE A 95 -14.21 -11.70 3.61
CA PHE A 95 -13.53 -10.87 4.59
C PHE A 95 -13.89 -11.31 6.03
N LEU A 96 -15.17 -11.44 6.33
CA LEU A 96 -15.65 -11.92 7.64
C LEU A 96 -15.15 -13.33 7.98
N ARG A 97 -15.17 -14.25 6.99
CA ARG A 97 -14.64 -15.61 7.20
C ARG A 97 -13.15 -15.60 7.60
N ASN A 98 -12.38 -14.67 7.09
CA ASN A 98 -10.95 -14.54 7.38
C ASN A 98 -10.65 -13.69 8.63
N SER A 99 -11.66 -13.21 9.34
CA SER A 99 -11.53 -12.29 10.46
C SER A 99 -11.59 -12.97 11.84
N THR A 100 -11.36 -14.28 11.90
CA THR A 100 -11.21 -14.97 13.20
C THR A 100 -9.79 -14.73 13.74
N ASN A 101 -9.63 -14.73 15.08
CA ASN A 101 -8.31 -14.51 15.71
C ASN A 101 -7.22 -15.43 15.15
N LYS A 102 -7.53 -16.73 14.97
CA LYS A 102 -6.57 -17.72 14.45
C LYS A 102 -6.12 -17.36 13.02
N ARG A 103 -7.07 -17.01 12.14
CA ARG A 103 -6.76 -16.64 10.75
C ARG A 103 -6.04 -15.31 10.69
N PHE A 104 -6.52 -14.31 11.42
CA PHE A 104 -5.90 -13.00 11.52
C PHE A 104 -4.41 -13.09 11.89
N LEU A 105 -4.06 -13.86 12.94
CA LEU A 105 -2.67 -14.03 13.36
C LEU A 105 -1.82 -14.73 12.28
N GLY A 106 -2.34 -15.80 11.66
CA GLY A 106 -1.62 -16.49 10.57
C GLY A 106 -1.40 -15.60 9.35
N ILE A 107 -2.42 -14.84 8.95
CA ILE A 107 -2.35 -13.89 7.84
C ILE A 107 -1.37 -12.74 8.17
N SER A 108 -1.44 -12.21 9.40
CA SER A 108 -0.53 -11.15 9.86
C SER A 108 0.92 -11.59 9.82
N LYS A 109 1.23 -12.82 10.22
CA LYS A 109 2.58 -13.38 10.11
C LYS A 109 3.06 -13.37 8.65
N ASN A 110 2.25 -13.89 7.73
CA ASN A 110 2.61 -13.90 6.31
C ASN A 110 2.79 -12.47 5.77
N CYS A 111 1.94 -11.50 6.17
CA CYS A 111 2.13 -10.10 5.78
C CYS A 111 3.48 -9.56 6.26
N ILE A 112 3.85 -9.84 7.50
CA ILE A 112 5.13 -9.39 8.11
C ILE A 112 6.32 -10.06 7.42
N ASP A 113 6.25 -11.37 7.14
CA ASP A 113 7.31 -12.09 6.43
C ASP A 113 7.57 -11.47 5.04
N LEU A 114 6.50 -11.20 4.26
CA LEU A 114 6.61 -10.53 2.98
C LEU A 114 7.08 -9.07 3.12
N ALA A 115 6.65 -8.35 4.16
CA ALA A 115 7.05 -6.98 4.40
C ALA A 115 8.54 -6.85 4.74
N ASN A 116 9.07 -7.73 5.58
CA ASN A 116 10.49 -7.76 5.90
C ASN A 116 11.33 -8.10 4.66
N TYR A 117 10.94 -9.11 3.88
CA TYR A 117 11.58 -9.43 2.62
C TYR A 117 11.53 -8.25 1.63
N SER A 118 10.39 -7.58 1.53
CA SER A 118 10.23 -6.41 0.66
C SER A 118 11.10 -5.24 1.12
N ARG A 119 11.22 -5.00 2.43
CA ARG A 119 12.08 -3.95 3.00
C ARG A 119 13.55 -4.23 2.64
N SER A 120 14.06 -5.44 2.84
CA SER A 120 15.46 -5.76 2.49
C SER A 120 15.74 -5.48 1.01
N LEU A 121 14.85 -5.90 0.10
CA LEU A 121 14.99 -5.61 -1.34
C LEU A 121 14.90 -4.11 -1.66
N THR A 122 14.11 -3.34 -0.89
CA THR A 122 14.04 -1.88 -1.05
C THR A 122 15.35 -1.21 -0.60
N GLN A 123 15.95 -1.69 0.49
CA GLN A 123 17.26 -1.24 0.98
C GLN A 123 18.36 -1.58 -0.02
N GLU A 124 18.36 -2.80 -0.56
CA GLU A 124 19.33 -3.26 -1.55
C GLU A 124 19.33 -2.39 -2.82
N ILE A 125 18.12 -2.14 -3.40
CA ILE A 125 18.03 -1.32 -4.60
C ILE A 125 18.41 0.12 -4.31
N ARG A 126 18.01 0.68 -3.14
CA ARG A 126 18.39 2.02 -2.72
C ARG A 126 19.92 2.16 -2.63
N ALA A 127 20.57 1.23 -1.96
CA ALA A 127 22.03 1.25 -1.81
C ALA A 127 22.75 1.05 -3.15
N LYS A 128 22.26 0.14 -4.00
CA LYS A 128 22.88 -0.19 -5.28
C LYS A 128 22.77 0.93 -6.31
N GLU A 129 21.60 1.55 -6.42
CA GLU A 129 21.28 2.52 -7.46
C GLU A 129 21.37 3.98 -6.97
N GLY A 130 21.65 4.20 -5.67
CA GLY A 130 21.72 5.54 -5.07
C GLY A 130 20.36 6.26 -5.04
N PHE A 131 19.29 5.55 -4.80
CA PHE A 131 17.94 6.11 -4.83
C PHE A 131 17.69 7.08 -3.68
N GLU A 132 17.25 8.31 -4.00
CA GLU A 132 16.82 9.33 -3.06
C GLU A 132 15.34 9.67 -3.32
N TYR A 133 14.48 9.37 -2.38
CA TYR A 133 13.03 9.54 -2.50
C TYR A 133 12.39 10.11 -1.22
N ASP A 134 13.05 11.10 -0.60
CA ASP A 134 12.73 11.64 0.72
C ASP A 134 12.70 10.55 1.81
N ASN A 135 13.56 9.55 1.66
CA ASN A 135 13.62 8.42 2.58
C ASN A 135 14.38 8.75 3.86
N ALA A 136 13.94 8.11 4.95
CA ALA A 136 14.68 8.06 6.21
C ALA A 136 14.48 6.71 6.89
N GLU A 137 15.56 6.23 7.52
CA GLU A 137 15.64 4.94 8.22
C GLU A 137 15.67 5.17 9.74
N ASN A 138 14.84 6.09 10.21
CA ASN A 138 14.81 6.55 11.60
C ASN A 138 13.60 6.03 12.38
N GLY A 139 12.97 4.97 11.90
CA GLY A 139 11.84 4.33 12.57
C GLY A 139 10.51 5.04 12.43
N THR A 140 9.49 4.48 13.09
CA THR A 140 8.17 5.07 13.24
C THR A 140 7.73 5.06 14.70
N LEU A 141 6.88 6.01 15.08
CA LEU A 141 6.33 6.12 16.43
C LEU A 141 4.81 5.95 16.39
N LYS A 142 4.30 4.93 17.07
CA LYS A 142 2.86 4.76 17.27
C LYS A 142 2.47 5.28 18.65
N ILE A 143 1.56 6.26 18.70
CA ILE A 143 1.11 6.91 19.93
C ILE A 143 -0.28 6.42 20.35
N PHE A 144 -0.52 6.38 21.68
CA PHE A 144 -1.73 5.85 22.27
C PHE A 144 -2.33 6.81 23.29
N ARG A 145 -3.67 6.90 23.28
CA ARG A 145 -4.47 7.68 24.24
C ARG A 145 -5.24 6.78 25.23
N SER A 146 -5.13 5.46 25.09
CA SER A 146 -5.76 4.45 25.95
C SER A 146 -4.74 3.40 26.37
N GLN A 147 -4.63 3.12 27.67
CA GLN A 147 -3.74 2.09 28.21
C GLN A 147 -4.09 0.69 27.67
N GLU A 148 -5.37 0.38 27.58
CA GLU A 148 -5.85 -0.90 27.02
C GLU A 148 -5.38 -1.09 25.56
N ALA A 149 -5.43 -0.02 24.75
CA ALA A 149 -4.96 -0.06 23.36
C ALA A 149 -3.43 -0.26 23.26
N LEU A 150 -2.66 0.41 24.12
CA LEU A 150 -1.21 0.24 24.23
C LEU A 150 -0.85 -1.19 24.63
N ASP A 151 -1.42 -1.70 25.71
CA ASP A 151 -1.15 -3.05 26.22
C ASP A 151 -1.47 -4.13 25.18
N LYS A 152 -2.61 -3.97 24.48
CA LYS A 152 -3.00 -4.83 23.38
C LYS A 152 -2.01 -4.79 22.22
N ALA A 153 -1.56 -3.59 21.83
CA ALA A 153 -0.60 -3.41 20.74
C ALA A 153 0.75 -4.04 21.10
N VAL A 154 1.27 -3.81 22.29
CA VAL A 154 2.51 -4.44 22.82
C VAL A 154 2.39 -5.96 22.79
N LYS A 155 1.28 -6.52 23.26
CA LYS A 155 1.06 -7.97 23.24
C LYS A 155 1.05 -8.54 21.83
N ILE A 156 0.40 -7.86 20.88
CA ILE A 156 0.32 -8.30 19.49
C ILE A 156 1.73 -8.22 18.85
N SER A 157 2.46 -7.13 19.03
CA SER A 157 3.83 -6.98 18.51
C SER A 157 4.74 -8.11 19.01
N LYS A 158 4.73 -8.42 20.31
CA LYS A 158 5.53 -9.52 20.88
C LYS A 158 5.17 -10.90 20.33
N VAL A 159 3.91 -11.13 19.95
CA VAL A 159 3.47 -12.41 19.36
C VAL A 159 3.84 -12.52 17.88
N LEU A 160 3.71 -11.44 17.13
CA LEU A 160 3.90 -11.46 15.66
C LEU A 160 5.36 -11.23 15.25
N THR A 161 6.08 -10.43 16.02
CA THR A 161 7.48 -10.06 15.74
C THR A 161 8.34 -10.25 17.00
N PRO A 162 8.49 -11.49 17.49
CA PRO A 162 9.16 -11.75 18.79
C PRO A 162 10.65 -11.36 18.80
N THR A 163 11.27 -11.22 17.62
CA THR A 163 12.67 -10.84 17.44
C THR A 163 12.87 -9.38 17.03
N ALA A 164 11.78 -8.64 16.74
CA ALA A 164 11.88 -7.24 16.39
C ALA A 164 12.15 -6.40 17.66
N GLU A 165 13.07 -5.46 17.54
CA GLU A 165 13.27 -4.44 18.56
C GLU A 165 12.09 -3.49 18.56
N ILE A 166 11.54 -3.23 19.74
CA ILE A 166 10.53 -2.21 19.98
C ILE A 166 10.81 -1.52 21.30
N ASP A 167 10.69 -0.19 21.33
CA ASP A 167 10.78 0.58 22.54
C ASP A 167 9.40 1.05 22.99
N ILE A 168 9.04 0.75 24.24
CA ILE A 168 7.81 1.24 24.86
C ILE A 168 8.13 2.52 25.57
N LEU A 169 7.56 3.63 25.10
CA LEU A 169 7.87 4.97 25.55
C LEU A 169 6.73 5.53 26.42
N ASP A 170 7.10 6.15 27.52
CA ASP A 170 6.22 7.04 28.28
C ASP A 170 6.15 8.45 27.64
N SER A 171 5.45 9.39 28.28
CA SER A 171 5.34 10.77 27.79
C SER A 171 6.68 11.48 27.63
N GLN A 172 7.64 11.21 28.53
CA GLN A 172 8.98 11.78 28.45
C GLN A 172 9.77 11.16 27.29
N GLY A 173 9.72 9.84 27.15
CA GLY A 173 10.33 9.12 26.03
C GLY A 173 9.79 9.56 24.68
N ILE A 174 8.48 9.78 24.57
CA ILE A 174 7.84 10.33 23.36
C ILE A 174 8.41 11.72 23.02
N SER A 175 8.51 12.62 24.02
CA SER A 175 9.05 13.97 23.81
C SER A 175 10.52 13.98 23.42
N LEU A 176 11.30 13.00 23.88
CA LEU A 176 12.70 12.85 23.49
C LEU A 176 12.85 12.27 22.07
N ALA A 177 12.03 11.28 21.71
CA ALA A 177 12.05 10.66 20.39
C ALA A 177 11.55 11.62 19.30
N GLU A 178 10.45 12.34 19.57
CA GLU A 178 9.84 13.32 18.67
C GLU A 178 9.52 14.62 19.43
N PRO A 179 10.45 15.58 19.43
CA PRO A 179 10.29 16.84 20.20
C PRO A 179 9.04 17.66 19.82
N GLU A 180 8.57 17.58 18.57
CA GLU A 180 7.36 18.27 18.13
C GLU A 180 6.08 17.75 18.83
N LEU A 181 6.13 16.58 19.46
CA LEU A 181 5.03 16.04 20.27
C LEU A 181 5.03 16.51 21.72
N ALA A 182 6.06 17.24 22.18
CA ALA A 182 6.19 17.63 23.59
C ALA A 182 4.96 18.35 24.17
N THR A 183 4.27 19.14 23.33
CA THR A 183 3.06 19.88 23.76
C THR A 183 1.83 19.00 23.99
N VAL A 184 1.80 17.80 23.44
CA VAL A 184 0.68 16.86 23.55
C VAL A 184 1.06 15.58 24.30
N ALA A 185 2.33 15.38 24.62
CA ALA A 185 2.83 14.15 25.22
C ALA A 185 2.14 13.79 26.56
N ASN A 186 1.76 14.80 27.36
CA ASN A 186 1.02 14.61 28.62
C ASN A 186 -0.44 14.12 28.42
N GLN A 187 -0.96 14.17 27.20
CA GLN A 187 -2.29 13.63 26.82
C GLN A 187 -2.20 12.19 26.31
N LEU A 188 -0.98 11.65 26.20
CA LEU A 188 -0.70 10.31 25.73
C LEU A 188 -0.36 9.40 26.90
N VAL A 189 -0.89 8.18 26.89
CA VAL A 189 -0.54 7.17 27.91
C VAL A 189 0.80 6.50 27.61
N GLY A 190 1.27 6.57 26.36
CA GLY A 190 2.56 6.05 25.92
C GLY A 190 2.61 5.88 24.40
N GLY A 191 3.73 5.35 23.94
CA GLY A 191 4.01 5.06 22.54
C GLY A 191 4.79 3.76 22.36
N ILE A 192 4.80 3.26 21.15
CA ILE A 192 5.70 2.20 20.72
C ILE A 192 6.53 2.76 19.57
N TYR A 193 7.84 2.78 19.75
CA TYR A 193 8.80 3.13 18.71
C TYR A 193 9.29 1.84 18.04
N TYR A 194 9.29 1.85 16.71
CA TYR A 194 9.70 0.74 15.84
C TYR A 194 10.92 1.19 15.04
N PRO A 195 12.16 0.87 15.49
CA PRO A 195 13.38 1.39 14.88
C PRO A 195 13.60 0.90 13.45
N ASP A 196 13.11 -0.29 13.11
CA ASP A 196 13.29 -0.93 11.81
C ASP A 196 12.37 -0.42 10.70
N ASP A 197 11.38 0.39 11.03
CA ASP A 197 10.48 0.98 10.04
C ASP A 197 11.17 2.15 9.31
N GLU A 198 10.71 2.43 8.10
CA GLU A 198 11.26 3.47 7.25
C GLU A 198 10.16 4.37 6.69
N ILE A 199 10.55 5.52 6.19
CA ILE A 199 9.68 6.41 5.43
C ILE A 199 10.24 6.67 4.03
N GLY A 200 9.39 7.17 3.13
CA GLY A 200 9.81 7.61 1.81
C GLY A 200 8.63 7.93 0.89
N ASP A 201 8.85 8.78 -0.09
CA ASP A 201 7.85 9.16 -1.08
C ASP A 201 7.74 8.09 -2.18
N ALA A 202 6.66 7.31 -2.15
CA ALA A 202 6.42 6.24 -3.10
C ALA A 202 6.33 6.73 -4.56
N TYR A 203 5.86 7.96 -4.79
CA TYR A 203 5.82 8.52 -6.15
C TYR A 203 7.24 8.81 -6.67
N LYS A 204 8.10 9.43 -5.86
CA LYS A 204 9.51 9.64 -6.21
C LYS A 204 10.21 8.30 -6.47
N PHE A 205 9.98 7.31 -5.63
CA PHE A 205 10.52 5.95 -5.84
C PHE A 205 10.03 5.33 -7.16
N CYS A 206 8.75 5.53 -7.53
CA CYS A 206 8.24 5.09 -8.82
C CYS A 206 8.94 5.78 -10.00
N LYS A 207 9.26 7.08 -9.89
CA LYS A 207 9.99 7.80 -10.94
C LYS A 207 11.41 7.25 -11.10
N LEU A 208 12.11 6.96 -10.02
CA LEU A 208 13.43 6.31 -10.05
C LEU A 208 13.36 4.90 -10.65
N LEU A 209 12.32 4.12 -10.29
CA LEU A 209 12.09 2.80 -10.92
C LEU A 209 11.76 2.94 -12.42
N GLU A 210 11.02 3.97 -12.83
CA GLU A 210 10.75 4.21 -14.25
C GLU A 210 12.05 4.42 -15.03
N GLU A 211 12.92 5.29 -14.54
CA GLU A 211 14.23 5.55 -15.13
C GLU A 211 15.09 4.29 -15.21
N LEU A 212 15.12 3.51 -14.12
CA LEU A 212 15.86 2.26 -14.06
C LEU A 212 15.29 1.19 -15.02
N VAL A 213 13.97 1.05 -15.12
CA VAL A 213 13.32 0.15 -16.08
C VAL A 213 13.69 0.54 -17.52
N ARG A 214 13.67 1.84 -17.84
CA ARG A 214 14.05 2.33 -19.17
C ARG A 214 15.53 2.11 -19.48
N SER A 215 16.42 2.36 -18.51
CA SER A 215 17.88 2.15 -18.69
C SER A 215 18.25 0.69 -18.94
N LYS A 216 17.47 -0.26 -18.34
CA LYS A 216 17.58 -1.70 -18.59
C LYS A 216 16.91 -2.17 -19.89
N GLY A 217 16.41 -1.27 -20.73
CA GLY A 217 15.76 -1.59 -22.00
C GLY A 217 14.27 -1.95 -21.89
N GLY A 218 13.66 -1.81 -20.72
CA GLY A 218 12.21 -1.93 -20.56
C GLY A 218 11.47 -0.78 -21.23
N ARG A 219 10.28 -1.07 -21.77
CA ARG A 219 9.43 -0.06 -22.41
C ARG A 219 8.28 0.32 -21.49
N ILE A 220 7.94 1.59 -21.42
CA ILE A 220 6.78 2.10 -20.67
C ILE A 220 5.95 2.96 -21.61
N LEU A 221 4.71 2.56 -21.85
CA LEU A 221 3.74 3.27 -22.67
C LEU A 221 2.63 3.81 -21.78
N VAL A 222 2.61 5.11 -21.60
CA VAL A 222 1.53 5.87 -20.94
C VAL A 222 0.40 6.18 -21.93
N ASN A 223 -0.73 6.71 -21.44
CA ASN A 223 -1.92 6.96 -22.25
C ASN A 223 -2.33 5.71 -23.06
N THR A 224 -2.20 4.51 -22.49
CA THR A 224 -2.46 3.26 -23.18
C THR A 224 -3.40 2.40 -22.36
N GLU A 225 -4.69 2.50 -22.64
CA GLU A 225 -5.71 1.77 -21.88
C GLU A 225 -5.91 0.34 -22.43
N ILE A 226 -5.87 -0.64 -21.53
CA ILE A 226 -6.19 -2.02 -21.85
C ILE A 226 -7.69 -2.19 -21.95
N LYS A 227 -8.18 -2.59 -23.13
CA LYS A 227 -9.59 -2.92 -23.38
C LYS A 227 -9.88 -4.39 -23.13
N LYS A 228 -8.94 -5.29 -23.45
CA LYS A 228 -9.17 -6.74 -23.34
C LYS A 228 -7.85 -7.52 -23.30
N ILE A 229 -7.83 -8.57 -22.48
CA ILE A 229 -6.81 -9.64 -22.55
C ILE A 229 -7.33 -10.72 -23.45
N LEU A 230 -6.55 -11.12 -24.45
CA LEU A 230 -6.93 -12.17 -25.41
C LEU A 230 -6.54 -13.55 -24.86
N ILE A 231 -7.53 -14.42 -24.74
CA ILE A 231 -7.35 -15.81 -24.33
C ILE A 231 -7.78 -16.74 -25.47
N ASN A 232 -6.91 -17.67 -25.80
CA ASN A 232 -7.20 -18.74 -26.76
C ASN A 232 -6.89 -20.10 -26.14
N LYS A 233 -7.89 -20.98 -26.07
CA LYS A 233 -7.77 -22.34 -25.49
C LYS A 233 -7.12 -22.34 -24.09
N GLY A 234 -7.50 -21.39 -23.23
CA GLY A 234 -6.99 -21.28 -21.85
C GLY A 234 -5.63 -20.63 -21.72
N LYS A 235 -5.03 -20.12 -22.79
CA LYS A 235 -3.70 -19.48 -22.81
C LYS A 235 -3.80 -18.03 -23.25
N VAL A 236 -2.92 -17.17 -22.71
CA VAL A 236 -2.77 -15.80 -23.18
C VAL A 236 -2.30 -15.78 -24.64
N ASN A 237 -2.92 -14.92 -25.45
CA ASN A 237 -2.56 -14.72 -26.87
C ASN A 237 -2.33 -13.25 -27.22
N GLY A 238 -2.39 -12.33 -26.26
CA GLY A 238 -2.14 -10.91 -26.45
C GLY A 238 -3.05 -10.03 -25.62
N VAL A 239 -2.96 -8.73 -25.84
CA VAL A 239 -3.82 -7.71 -25.26
C VAL A 239 -4.31 -6.73 -26.32
N ILE A 240 -5.54 -6.25 -26.19
CA ILE A 240 -6.11 -5.16 -27.00
C ILE A 240 -6.04 -3.90 -26.16
N THR A 241 -5.38 -2.88 -26.70
CA THR A 241 -5.38 -1.53 -26.15
C THR A 241 -6.34 -0.63 -26.94
N ASP A 242 -6.50 0.60 -26.52
CA ASP A 242 -7.18 1.66 -27.28
C ASP A 242 -6.43 2.07 -28.57
N ARG A 243 -5.16 1.66 -28.72
CA ARG A 243 -4.28 2.04 -29.82
C ARG A 243 -3.89 0.90 -30.75
N ALA A 244 -3.72 -0.30 -30.22
CA ALA A 244 -3.17 -1.44 -30.97
C ALA A 244 -3.50 -2.80 -30.32
N ILE A 245 -3.28 -3.85 -31.08
CA ILE A 245 -3.23 -5.24 -30.57
C ILE A 245 -1.76 -5.60 -30.38
N LEU A 246 -1.40 -5.99 -29.16
CA LEU A 246 -0.07 -6.45 -28.79
C LEU A 246 -0.10 -7.98 -28.64
N GLN A 247 0.65 -8.68 -29.48
CA GLN A 247 0.84 -10.13 -29.36
C GLN A 247 1.82 -10.43 -28.23
N THR A 248 1.44 -11.30 -27.30
CA THR A 248 2.28 -11.80 -26.21
C THR A 248 1.70 -13.09 -25.66
N LYS A 249 2.56 -13.93 -25.09
CA LYS A 249 2.16 -15.16 -24.38
C LYS A 249 2.12 -14.95 -22.86
N ARG A 250 2.64 -13.83 -22.35
CA ARG A 250 2.76 -13.58 -20.91
C ARG A 250 2.26 -12.18 -20.55
N VAL A 251 1.29 -12.13 -19.64
CA VAL A 251 0.69 -10.89 -19.15
C VAL A 251 0.70 -10.89 -17.63
N VAL A 252 1.16 -9.80 -17.00
CA VAL A 252 1.06 -9.54 -15.57
C VAL A 252 0.02 -8.44 -15.34
N VAL A 253 -1.01 -8.73 -14.54
CA VAL A 253 -2.01 -7.74 -14.13
C VAL A 253 -1.58 -7.13 -12.80
N ALA A 254 -1.06 -5.88 -12.87
CA ALA A 254 -0.64 -5.05 -11.74
C ALA A 254 -1.47 -3.76 -11.62
N ALA A 255 -2.75 -3.82 -12.04
CA ALA A 255 -3.67 -2.68 -12.17
C ALA A 255 -4.38 -2.31 -10.85
N GLY A 256 -3.80 -2.65 -9.68
CA GLY A 256 -4.34 -2.30 -8.37
C GLY A 256 -5.83 -2.63 -8.23
N SER A 257 -6.64 -1.66 -7.83
CA SER A 257 -8.09 -1.84 -7.63
C SER A 257 -8.86 -2.19 -8.91
N TRP A 258 -8.32 -1.88 -10.09
CA TRP A 258 -8.94 -2.21 -11.39
C TRP A 258 -8.67 -3.65 -11.84
N SER A 259 -7.77 -4.38 -11.18
CA SER A 259 -7.42 -5.77 -11.53
C SER A 259 -8.64 -6.70 -11.54
N HIS A 260 -9.60 -6.52 -10.61
CA HIS A 260 -10.81 -7.32 -10.59
C HIS A 260 -11.65 -7.15 -11.86
N ALA A 261 -11.83 -5.94 -12.36
CA ALA A 261 -12.62 -5.65 -13.56
C ALA A 261 -11.97 -6.26 -14.80
N LEU A 262 -10.65 -6.09 -14.97
CA LEU A 262 -9.89 -6.67 -16.08
C LEU A 262 -9.99 -8.20 -16.09
N LEU A 263 -9.79 -8.83 -14.94
CA LEU A 263 -9.80 -10.30 -14.84
C LEU A 263 -11.20 -10.91 -14.98
N LYS A 264 -12.26 -10.17 -14.65
CA LYS A 264 -13.64 -10.62 -14.84
C LYS A 264 -13.96 -10.92 -16.31
N HIS A 265 -13.40 -10.15 -17.25
CA HIS A 265 -13.60 -10.36 -18.68
C HIS A 265 -13.01 -11.66 -19.22
N VAL A 266 -12.05 -12.25 -18.52
CA VAL A 266 -11.46 -13.55 -18.84
C VAL A 266 -11.96 -14.68 -17.92
N GLY A 267 -13.07 -14.46 -17.21
CA GLY A 267 -13.72 -15.46 -16.35
C GLY A 267 -13.03 -15.69 -14.99
N LEU A 268 -12.15 -14.79 -14.56
CA LEU A 268 -11.50 -14.85 -13.26
C LEU A 268 -12.16 -13.87 -12.26
N LYS A 269 -12.48 -14.38 -11.07
CA LYS A 269 -13.08 -13.60 -9.98
C LYS A 269 -12.02 -13.29 -8.92
N LEU A 270 -11.31 -12.17 -9.08
CA LEU A 270 -10.36 -11.70 -8.07
C LEU A 270 -11.11 -10.99 -6.92
N PRO A 271 -11.03 -11.47 -5.66
CA PRO A 271 -11.73 -10.86 -4.53
C PRO A 271 -10.94 -9.66 -3.97
N VAL A 272 -10.74 -8.67 -4.81
CA VAL A 272 -10.13 -7.37 -4.50
C VAL A 272 -11.17 -6.27 -4.72
N ARG A 273 -11.28 -5.33 -3.77
CA ARG A 273 -12.20 -4.20 -3.84
C ARG A 273 -11.49 -2.89 -3.54
N PRO A 274 -11.91 -1.79 -4.19
CA PRO A 274 -11.38 -0.47 -3.90
C PRO A 274 -11.83 0.00 -2.53
N VAL A 275 -10.89 0.45 -1.70
CA VAL A 275 -11.16 1.18 -0.47
C VAL A 275 -10.48 2.54 -0.56
N LYS A 276 -11.28 3.60 -0.60
CA LYS A 276 -10.81 4.96 -0.79
C LYS A 276 -10.16 5.49 0.49
N GLY A 277 -9.00 6.10 0.35
CA GLY A 277 -8.31 6.82 1.41
C GLY A 277 -7.90 8.19 0.94
N TYR A 278 -7.63 9.10 1.89
CA TYR A 278 -7.23 10.46 1.59
C TYR A 278 -5.87 10.78 2.18
N SER A 279 -5.17 11.72 1.57
CA SER A 279 -4.01 12.36 2.17
C SER A 279 -4.01 13.86 1.89
N LEU A 280 -3.38 14.61 2.80
CA LEU A 280 -3.09 16.02 2.69
C LEU A 280 -1.58 16.18 2.76
N THR A 281 -0.99 16.87 1.81
CA THR A 281 0.44 17.17 1.80
C THR A 281 0.62 18.68 1.89
N LEU A 282 1.42 19.12 2.85
CA LEU A 282 1.70 20.53 3.14
C LEU A 282 3.21 20.79 3.02
N ASP A 283 3.59 21.96 2.58
CA ASP A 283 4.99 22.40 2.56
C ASP A 283 5.46 22.78 3.97
N THR A 284 6.67 22.39 4.29
CA THR A 284 7.36 22.73 5.54
C THR A 284 8.68 23.44 5.28
N ALA A 285 8.93 23.88 4.05
CA ALA A 285 10.11 24.66 3.73
C ALA A 285 10.12 25.97 4.56
N GLY A 286 11.29 26.34 5.08
CA GLY A 286 11.44 27.54 5.89
C GLY A 286 11.00 27.40 7.37
N LEU A 287 10.38 26.30 7.79
CA LEU A 287 10.12 26.06 9.20
C LEU A 287 11.40 25.72 9.96
N SER A 288 11.58 26.34 11.14
CA SER A 288 12.77 26.13 11.99
C SER A 288 12.78 24.77 12.67
N SER A 289 11.60 24.18 12.90
CA SER A 289 11.45 22.87 13.51
C SER A 289 10.41 22.04 12.75
N LYS A 290 10.69 20.77 12.57
CA LYS A 290 9.88 19.82 11.78
C LYS A 290 9.86 18.46 12.47
N PRO A 291 8.76 17.69 12.33
CA PRO A 291 8.75 16.30 12.76
C PRO A 291 9.88 15.50 12.12
N LYS A 292 10.49 14.63 12.92
CA LYS A 292 11.58 13.73 12.50
C LYS A 292 11.08 12.33 12.17
N LEU A 293 10.06 11.87 12.90
CA LEU A 293 9.50 10.53 12.78
C LEU A 293 8.16 10.56 12.06
N ALA A 294 7.85 9.47 11.38
CA ALA A 294 6.45 9.21 11.05
C ALA A 294 5.70 8.82 12.31
N VAL A 295 4.61 9.54 12.60
CA VAL A 295 3.77 9.31 13.77
C VAL A 295 2.42 8.73 13.35
N ILE A 296 2.04 7.62 13.99
CA ILE A 296 0.76 6.96 13.78
C ILE A 296 -0.07 7.07 15.06
N ASP A 297 -1.17 7.81 15.04
CA ASP A 297 -2.11 7.85 16.17
C ASP A 297 -3.12 6.68 16.06
N ASP A 298 -3.05 5.74 17.02
CA ASP A 298 -3.89 4.55 17.05
C ASP A 298 -5.38 4.89 17.14
N SER A 299 -5.74 5.95 17.88
CA SER A 299 -7.13 6.32 18.15
C SER A 299 -7.85 6.87 16.93
N ILE A 300 -7.13 7.58 16.06
CA ILE A 300 -7.67 8.25 14.88
C ILE A 300 -7.24 7.60 13.55
N HIS A 301 -6.47 6.52 13.63
CA HIS A 301 -6.03 5.72 12.46
C HIS A 301 -5.43 6.56 11.31
N THR A 302 -4.57 7.49 11.67
CA THR A 302 -3.94 8.42 10.73
C THR A 302 -2.44 8.43 10.96
N ALA A 303 -1.70 8.49 9.87
CA ALA A 303 -0.25 8.68 9.87
C ALA A 303 0.08 10.11 9.48
N VAL A 304 1.07 10.69 10.16
CA VAL A 304 1.69 11.98 9.80
C VAL A 304 3.15 11.69 9.52
N THR A 305 3.59 11.92 8.28
CA THR A 305 4.90 11.51 7.78
C THR A 305 5.68 12.71 7.26
N PRO A 306 6.88 13.00 7.77
CA PRO A 306 7.79 13.96 7.15
C PRO A 306 8.41 13.38 5.88
N LEU A 307 8.41 14.14 4.79
CA LEU A 307 8.93 13.74 3.48
C LEU A 307 9.74 14.91 2.88
N GLY A 308 11.02 14.99 3.21
CA GLY A 308 11.88 16.10 2.82
C GLY A 308 11.39 17.43 3.40
N ASN A 309 11.03 18.39 2.53
CA ASN A 309 10.44 19.67 2.92
C ASN A 309 8.90 19.65 2.93
N ARG A 310 8.30 18.50 3.12
CA ARG A 310 6.85 18.34 3.15
C ARG A 310 6.44 17.49 4.36
N ILE A 311 5.21 17.71 4.82
CA ILE A 311 4.55 16.80 5.76
C ILE A 311 3.29 16.23 5.08
N ARG A 312 3.07 14.94 5.24
CA ARG A 312 1.90 14.25 4.69
C ARG A 312 1.06 13.64 5.79
N ILE A 313 -0.20 14.01 5.82
CA ILE A 313 -1.22 13.44 6.69
C ILE A 313 -2.03 12.46 5.85
N ALA A 314 -2.04 11.18 6.21
CA ALA A 314 -2.76 10.15 5.47
C ALA A 314 -3.61 9.30 6.39
N GLY A 315 -4.89 9.15 6.03
CA GLY A 315 -5.82 8.40 6.86
C GLY A 315 -7.10 8.04 6.13
N THR A 316 -8.09 7.66 6.91
CA THR A 316 -9.45 7.29 6.51
C THR A 316 -9.56 6.08 5.58
N ALA A 317 -10.71 5.41 5.64
CA ALA A 317 -11.06 4.31 4.78
C ALA A 317 -12.54 4.36 4.42
N GLU A 318 -12.85 4.48 3.13
CA GLU A 318 -14.23 4.50 2.65
C GLU A 318 -14.50 3.29 1.75
N PHE A 319 -15.42 2.45 2.19
CA PHE A 319 -15.97 1.33 1.42
C PHE A 319 -17.15 1.84 0.58
N THR A 320 -16.83 2.57 -0.49
CA THR A 320 -17.81 3.28 -1.35
C THR A 320 -17.77 2.82 -2.80
N GLY A 321 -16.97 1.79 -3.12
CA GLY A 321 -16.65 1.44 -4.50
C GLY A 321 -15.76 2.50 -5.15
N PHE A 322 -15.81 2.61 -6.48
CA PHE A 322 -15.11 3.66 -7.24
C PHE A 322 -15.92 4.97 -7.20
N ASN A 323 -15.98 5.59 -6.02
CA ASN A 323 -16.53 6.93 -5.86
C ASN A 323 -15.40 7.96 -5.98
N HIS A 324 -15.44 8.80 -7.02
CA HIS A 324 -14.43 9.81 -7.31
C HIS A 324 -14.72 11.18 -6.65
N ASP A 325 -15.85 11.34 -5.95
CA ASP A 325 -16.21 12.60 -5.30
C ASP A 325 -15.27 12.93 -4.16
N PHE A 326 -14.75 14.15 -4.12
CA PHE A 326 -14.09 14.69 -2.94
C PHE A 326 -15.12 15.03 -1.87
N HIS A 327 -14.93 14.55 -0.65
CA HIS A 327 -15.81 14.89 0.46
C HIS A 327 -15.13 15.94 1.36
N PRO A 328 -15.64 17.19 1.46
CA PRO A 328 -15.01 18.29 2.22
C PRO A 328 -14.69 17.93 3.68
N LYS A 329 -15.55 17.13 4.33
CA LYS A 329 -15.32 16.66 5.71
C LYS A 329 -14.06 15.81 5.85
N ARG A 330 -13.53 15.22 4.77
CA ARG A 330 -12.29 14.44 4.81
C ARG A 330 -11.05 15.32 4.88
N ALA A 331 -11.07 16.46 4.18
CA ALA A 331 -10.04 17.48 4.35
C ALA A 331 -10.03 18.02 5.77
N ALA A 332 -11.22 18.38 6.29
CA ALA A 332 -11.36 18.84 7.68
C ALA A 332 -10.89 17.78 8.70
N TYR A 333 -11.17 16.50 8.45
CA TYR A 333 -10.68 15.40 9.31
C TYR A 333 -9.15 15.35 9.35
N LEU A 334 -8.47 15.43 8.20
CA LEU A 334 -7.00 15.41 8.14
C LEU A 334 -6.39 16.65 8.81
N ASN A 335 -6.98 17.83 8.60
CA ASN A 335 -6.56 19.06 9.26
C ASN A 335 -6.71 18.97 10.79
N ASN A 336 -7.86 18.47 11.28
CA ASN A 336 -8.09 18.29 12.71
C ASN A 336 -7.13 17.27 13.33
N THR A 337 -6.78 16.22 12.57
CA THR A 337 -5.77 15.24 12.97
C THR A 337 -4.40 15.89 13.14
N LEU A 338 -3.96 16.66 12.15
CA LEU A 338 -2.69 17.38 12.23
C LEU A 338 -2.66 18.32 13.45
N LYS A 339 -3.74 19.08 13.65
CA LYS A 339 -3.88 19.96 14.81
C LYS A 339 -3.83 19.22 16.15
N ALA A 340 -4.42 18.01 16.22
CA ALA A 340 -4.44 17.21 17.44
C ALA A 340 -3.10 16.55 17.78
N ILE A 341 -2.27 16.27 16.77
CA ILE A 341 -0.95 15.64 16.92
C ILE A 341 0.14 16.73 17.06
N TYR A 342 0.10 17.74 16.21
CA TYR A 342 1.13 18.78 16.10
C TYR A 342 0.52 20.18 16.13
N PRO A 343 -0.04 20.66 17.28
CA PRO A 343 -0.73 21.95 17.36
C PRO A 343 0.20 23.15 17.04
N ASN A 344 1.46 23.11 17.46
CA ASN A 344 2.42 24.17 17.18
C ASN A 344 2.79 24.22 15.69
N LEU A 345 3.04 23.07 15.07
CA LEU A 345 3.32 22.98 13.65
C LEU A 345 2.11 23.43 12.83
N TYR A 346 0.90 22.98 13.21
CA TYR A 346 -0.36 23.35 12.55
C TYR A 346 -0.54 24.87 12.44
N SER A 347 -0.16 25.62 13.48
CA SER A 347 -0.28 27.09 13.51
C SER A 347 0.69 27.83 12.58
N GLN A 348 1.71 27.14 12.07
CA GLN A 348 2.77 27.70 11.22
C GLN A 348 2.60 27.32 9.74
N LEU A 349 1.69 26.38 9.44
CA LEU A 349 1.50 25.85 8.07
C LEU A 349 0.43 26.63 7.32
N ASP A 350 0.67 26.86 6.04
CA ASP A 350 -0.36 27.33 5.11
C ASP A 350 -1.25 26.16 4.66
N LEU A 351 -2.43 26.12 5.22
CA LEU A 351 -3.39 25.04 4.92
C LEU A 351 -4.10 25.22 3.56
N GLU A 352 -4.12 26.44 3.02
CA GLU A 352 -4.76 26.73 1.74
C GLU A 352 -3.92 26.23 0.57
N GLU A 353 -2.61 26.23 0.71
CA GLU A 353 -1.67 25.61 -0.24
C GLU A 353 -1.58 24.09 -0.12
N GLY A 354 -2.30 23.50 0.80
CA GLY A 354 -2.33 22.07 1.06
C GLY A 354 -2.86 21.26 -0.11
N ARG A 355 -2.07 20.30 -0.60
CA ARG A 355 -2.47 19.40 -1.68
C ARG A 355 -3.26 18.22 -1.14
N LEU A 356 -4.59 18.28 -1.28
CA LEU A 356 -5.49 17.18 -0.95
C LEU A 356 -5.55 16.17 -2.09
N TRP A 357 -5.45 14.88 -1.75
CA TRP A 357 -5.49 13.78 -2.70
C TRP A 357 -6.30 12.60 -2.14
N TYR A 358 -6.80 11.73 -3.03
CA TYR A 358 -7.38 10.44 -2.68
C TYR A 358 -6.92 9.34 -3.62
N GLY A 359 -6.93 8.09 -3.12
CA GLY A 359 -6.65 6.91 -3.92
C GLY A 359 -7.43 5.69 -3.46
N PHE A 360 -7.49 4.69 -4.33
CA PHE A 360 -8.21 3.43 -4.09
C PHE A 360 -7.23 2.32 -3.73
N ARG A 361 -7.21 1.94 -2.45
CA ARG A 361 -6.44 0.79 -1.97
C ARG A 361 -7.04 -0.50 -2.53
N PRO A 362 -6.27 -1.40 -3.16
CA PRO A 362 -6.76 -2.68 -3.68
C PRO A 362 -6.88 -3.71 -2.54
N MET A 363 -7.97 -3.65 -1.78
CA MET A 363 -8.17 -4.50 -0.61
C MET A 363 -8.57 -5.92 -1.00
N SER A 364 -7.69 -6.89 -0.73
CA SER A 364 -8.01 -8.32 -0.80
C SER A 364 -8.95 -8.74 0.33
N ALA A 365 -9.75 -9.78 0.10
CA ALA A 365 -10.73 -10.22 1.10
C ALA A 365 -10.10 -10.98 2.29
N ASP A 366 -8.89 -11.48 2.15
CA ASP A 366 -8.13 -12.17 3.21
C ASP A 366 -6.96 -11.35 3.76
N GLY A 367 -6.67 -10.18 3.19
CA GLY A 367 -5.59 -9.31 3.63
C GLY A 367 -4.24 -9.58 2.96
N LEU A 368 -4.07 -10.70 2.25
CA LEU A 368 -2.84 -11.02 1.52
C LEU A 368 -2.93 -10.61 0.04
N PRO A 369 -1.82 -10.20 -0.60
CA PRO A 369 -1.80 -9.96 -2.04
C PRO A 369 -2.04 -11.25 -2.84
N PHE A 370 -2.51 -11.12 -4.07
CA PHE A 370 -2.59 -12.18 -5.07
C PHE A 370 -1.39 -12.09 -6.00
N LEU A 371 -0.50 -13.08 -5.93
CA LEU A 371 0.76 -13.08 -6.65
C LEU A 371 0.89 -14.32 -7.57
N GLY A 372 1.51 -14.12 -8.74
CA GLY A 372 1.92 -15.20 -9.63
C GLY A 372 0.84 -15.74 -10.56
N GLN A 373 1.00 -16.99 -10.98
CA GLN A 373 0.23 -17.65 -12.03
C GLN A 373 -1.25 -17.82 -11.66
N THR A 374 -2.12 -17.52 -12.62
CA THR A 374 -3.56 -17.85 -12.54
C THR A 374 -3.82 -19.24 -13.13
N LYS A 375 -5.11 -19.65 -13.15
CA LYS A 375 -5.51 -20.87 -13.89
C LYS A 375 -5.41 -20.76 -15.41
N LEU A 376 -5.21 -19.55 -15.96
CA LEU A 376 -4.99 -19.31 -17.38
C LEU A 376 -3.47 -19.24 -17.64
N GLU A 377 -2.99 -20.08 -18.55
CA GLU A 377 -1.57 -20.15 -18.88
C GLU A 377 -1.07 -18.81 -19.43
N GLY A 378 0.05 -18.31 -18.89
CA GLY A 378 0.66 -17.05 -19.26
C GLY A 378 0.00 -15.81 -18.65
N LEU A 379 -1.04 -15.96 -17.81
CA LEU A 379 -1.65 -14.85 -17.10
C LEU A 379 -1.27 -14.84 -15.62
N PHE A 380 -0.58 -13.79 -15.22
CA PHE A 380 -0.08 -13.59 -13.85
C PHE A 380 -0.74 -12.39 -13.19
N ILE A 381 -0.69 -12.34 -11.86
CA ILE A 381 -1.23 -11.24 -11.04
C ILE A 381 -0.17 -10.74 -10.08
N ASN A 382 -0.11 -9.42 -9.90
CA ASN A 382 0.52 -8.74 -8.77
C ASN A 382 -0.43 -7.65 -8.27
N SER A 383 -1.36 -7.99 -7.38
CA SER A 383 -2.39 -7.06 -6.91
C SER A 383 -2.98 -7.50 -5.57
N GLY A 384 -3.72 -6.60 -4.91
CA GLY A 384 -4.44 -6.92 -3.69
C GLY A 384 -3.67 -6.61 -2.40
N GLN A 385 -2.59 -5.84 -2.45
CA GLN A 385 -1.75 -5.46 -1.31
C GLN A 385 -2.46 -4.58 -0.27
N GLY A 386 -3.67 -4.13 -0.55
CA GLY A 386 -4.47 -3.33 0.38
C GLY A 386 -3.80 -2.00 0.75
N HIS A 387 -3.72 -1.72 2.04
CA HIS A 387 -3.06 -0.53 2.56
C HIS A 387 -1.53 -0.67 2.65
N LEU A 388 -1.00 -1.87 2.41
CA LEU A 388 0.41 -2.22 2.53
C LEU A 388 1.17 -2.14 1.18
N GLY A 389 0.56 -1.54 0.16
CA GLY A 389 1.08 -1.56 -1.20
C GLY A 389 2.51 -1.04 -1.36
N TRP A 390 2.91 -0.04 -0.56
CA TRP A 390 4.28 0.47 -0.52
C TRP A 390 5.21 -0.53 0.18
N THR A 391 4.88 -0.93 1.39
CA THR A 391 5.66 -1.87 2.20
C THR A 391 5.91 -3.21 1.49
N LEU A 392 4.94 -3.74 0.73
CA LEU A 392 5.02 -5.07 0.11
C LEU A 392 5.53 -5.07 -1.34
N ALA A 393 5.86 -3.90 -1.91
CA ALA A 393 6.04 -3.76 -3.35
C ALA A 393 7.17 -4.61 -3.92
N MET A 394 8.39 -4.44 -3.39
CA MET A 394 9.58 -5.10 -3.92
C MET A 394 9.53 -6.62 -3.71
N GLY A 395 9.08 -7.08 -2.52
CA GLY A 395 8.91 -8.49 -2.23
C GLY A 395 7.83 -9.16 -3.10
N SER A 396 6.68 -8.50 -3.30
CA SER A 396 5.64 -8.98 -4.23
C SER A 396 6.16 -9.12 -5.66
N ALA A 397 6.94 -8.13 -6.11
CA ALA A 397 7.51 -8.12 -7.45
C ALA A 397 8.55 -9.23 -7.65
N ALA A 398 9.43 -9.43 -6.67
CA ALA A 398 10.42 -10.50 -6.69
C ALA A 398 9.76 -11.88 -6.78
N LEU A 399 8.76 -12.16 -5.92
CA LEU A 399 8.02 -13.44 -5.96
C LEU A 399 7.34 -13.66 -7.31
N VAL A 400 6.68 -12.65 -7.89
CA VAL A 400 6.03 -12.79 -9.20
C VAL A 400 7.06 -13.04 -10.29
N ALA A 401 8.20 -12.36 -10.26
CA ALA A 401 9.25 -12.55 -11.23
C ALA A 401 9.89 -13.95 -11.12
N ASP A 402 10.13 -14.46 -9.91
CA ASP A 402 10.63 -15.83 -9.70
C ASP A 402 9.66 -16.89 -10.23
N ILE A 403 8.36 -16.73 -9.96
CA ILE A 403 7.32 -17.64 -10.48
C ILE A 403 7.30 -17.61 -12.03
N ILE A 404 7.42 -16.43 -12.66
CA ILE A 404 7.41 -16.30 -14.12
C ILE A 404 8.66 -16.95 -14.75
N THR A 405 9.79 -16.83 -14.09
CA THR A 405 11.08 -17.34 -14.60
C THR A 405 11.44 -18.72 -14.07
N ASN A 406 10.53 -19.37 -13.33
CA ASN A 406 10.73 -20.67 -12.69
C ASN A 406 12.00 -20.74 -11.81
N LYS A 407 12.33 -19.62 -11.14
CA LYS A 407 13.35 -19.57 -10.10
C LYS A 407 12.76 -19.94 -8.75
N SER A 408 13.58 -20.49 -7.87
CA SER A 408 13.18 -20.74 -6.47
C SER A 408 13.06 -19.39 -5.73
N PRO A 409 11.88 -19.05 -5.16
CA PRO A 409 11.74 -17.85 -4.35
C PRO A 409 12.51 -17.94 -3.02
N ASP A 410 12.97 -16.80 -2.51
CA ASP A 410 13.67 -16.71 -1.23
C ASP A 410 12.76 -16.90 -0.01
N ILE A 411 11.45 -16.67 -0.18
CA ILE A 411 10.43 -16.93 0.85
C ILE A 411 9.32 -17.83 0.29
N ASP A 412 8.57 -18.50 1.18
CA ASP A 412 7.46 -19.37 0.77
C ASP A 412 6.38 -18.57 -0.01
N PRO A 413 6.16 -18.84 -1.29
CA PRO A 413 5.16 -18.13 -2.10
C PRO A 413 3.72 -18.62 -1.84
N ASN A 414 3.52 -19.80 -1.22
CA ASN A 414 2.22 -20.45 -1.12
C ASN A 414 1.11 -19.58 -0.51
N PRO A 415 1.35 -18.81 0.58
CA PRO A 415 0.32 -17.95 1.17
C PRO A 415 -0.23 -16.90 0.21
N TYR A 416 0.55 -16.49 -0.80
CA TYR A 416 0.24 -15.37 -1.69
C TYR A 416 -0.23 -15.79 -3.08
N LEU A 417 -0.18 -17.09 -3.42
CA LEU A 417 -0.50 -17.56 -4.77
C LEU A 417 -1.87 -17.08 -5.25
N ALA A 418 -1.93 -16.66 -6.52
CA ALA A 418 -3.15 -16.15 -7.14
C ALA A 418 -4.30 -17.17 -7.18
N GLY A 419 -3.98 -18.46 -7.19
CA GLY A 419 -4.92 -19.56 -7.19
C GLY A 419 -5.36 -20.09 -5.82
N ARG A 420 -4.92 -19.46 -4.71
CA ARG A 420 -5.26 -19.94 -3.35
C ARG A 420 -6.75 -19.90 -3.07
N SER A 421 -7.21 -20.80 -2.21
CA SER A 421 -8.59 -20.83 -1.72
C SER A 421 -8.82 -19.80 -0.62
N LEU A 422 -9.95 -19.07 -0.66
CA LEU A 422 -10.37 -18.07 0.34
C LEU A 422 -11.60 -18.53 1.13
#